data_adbd36777d07eb7a449feacdf04df05d
#
_entry.id   adbd36777d07eb7a449feacdf04df05d
#
_cell.length_a   1.000
_cell.length_b   1.000
_cell.length_c   1.000
_cell.angle_alpha   90.00
_cell.angle_beta   90.00
_cell.angle_gamma   90.00
#
_symmetry.space_group_name_H-M   'P 1'
#
loop_
_entity.id
_entity.type
_entity.pdbx_description
1 polymer ?
#
loop_
_entity_poly.entity_id
_entity_poly.type
_entity_poly.pdbx_seq_one_letter_code
_entity_poly.pdbx_strand_id
1 'polypeptide(L)'
;MKINIYYGGRGLLDDPTLYVISRIENVLKELRVKVERYNIYEHKNEIATLPQTFKDVDGIILATTVEWLGIGGYMQQFLDACWLYGDKEKISNTYMQPIVMSTTYGEREAETTLCNAWEILGGLPCSGLCGYVEDITTFQLNKEYNLIIEKRAENLYRTISQKIKSLPTSNQAVKQSVLRTQQLNLTPQESEQLSKYVSDDTYVKQQKEDIEELATMFKDCLLYTSPSPRDGAT
;
A
#
# COMPACT_ATOMS: atom_id res chain seq x y z
N MET A 1 -23.90 -3.10 6.95
CA MET A 1 -22.46 -2.77 6.88
C MET A 1 -21.72 -3.88 6.18
N LYS A 2 -20.82 -3.54 5.26
CA LYS A 2 -19.94 -4.49 4.56
C LYS A 2 -18.48 -4.05 4.74
N ILE A 3 -17.61 -5.02 5.12
CA ILE A 3 -16.18 -4.80 5.30
C ILE A 3 -15.43 -5.83 4.45
N ASN A 4 -14.49 -5.36 3.64
CA ASN A 4 -13.59 -6.24 2.89
C ASN A 4 -12.23 -6.32 3.58
N ILE A 5 -11.62 -7.49 3.58
CA ILE A 5 -10.28 -7.74 4.11
C ILE A 5 -9.36 -8.07 2.94
N TYR A 6 -8.28 -7.32 2.81
CA TYR A 6 -7.23 -7.56 1.81
C TYR A 6 -5.96 -7.99 2.52
N TYR A 7 -5.61 -9.26 2.36
CA TYR A 7 -4.42 -9.84 2.96
C TYR A 7 -3.27 -9.89 1.96
N GLY A 8 -2.20 -9.17 2.26
CA GLY A 8 -1.02 -9.01 1.41
C GLY A 8 0.18 -9.89 1.77
N GLY A 9 0.05 -10.77 2.76
CA GLY A 9 1.10 -11.75 3.09
C GLY A 9 1.14 -12.92 2.11
N ARG A 10 2.05 -13.86 2.33
CA ARG A 10 2.30 -15.01 1.43
C ARG A 10 1.40 -16.21 1.67
N GLY A 11 0.54 -16.20 2.68
CA GLY A 11 -0.35 -17.31 3.01
C GLY A 11 0.36 -18.51 3.63
N LEU A 12 1.46 -18.29 4.36
CA LEU A 12 2.15 -19.35 5.08
C LEU A 12 1.27 -19.86 6.24
N LEU A 13 1.37 -21.15 6.54
CA LEU A 13 0.52 -21.80 7.57
C LEU A 13 0.73 -21.24 8.98
N ASP A 14 1.93 -20.75 9.26
CA ASP A 14 2.35 -20.17 10.53
C ASP A 14 2.27 -18.63 10.55
N ASP A 15 1.59 -18.03 9.58
CA ASP A 15 1.45 -16.57 9.51
C ASP A 15 0.51 -16.05 10.61
N PRO A 16 1.03 -15.25 11.56
CA PRO A 16 0.23 -14.72 12.66
C PRO A 16 -0.86 -13.77 12.20
N THR A 17 -0.69 -13.12 11.05
CA THR A 17 -1.70 -12.21 10.48
C THR A 17 -2.97 -12.97 10.11
N LEU A 18 -2.86 -14.18 9.58
CA LEU A 18 -4.03 -15.00 9.24
C LEU A 18 -4.85 -15.37 10.47
N TYR A 19 -4.20 -15.65 11.60
CA TYR A 19 -4.90 -15.89 12.87
C TYR A 19 -5.66 -14.64 13.32
N VAL A 20 -4.99 -13.48 13.31
CA VAL A 20 -5.59 -12.19 13.70
C VAL A 20 -6.81 -11.88 12.82
N ILE A 21 -6.68 -12.02 11.50
CA ILE A 21 -7.78 -11.82 10.55
C ILE A 21 -8.95 -12.73 10.90
N SER A 22 -8.70 -14.02 11.13
CA SER A 22 -9.77 -14.99 11.44
C SER A 22 -10.52 -14.62 12.73
N ARG A 23 -9.83 -14.14 13.75
CA ARG A 23 -10.46 -13.65 14.99
C ARG A 23 -11.33 -12.41 14.73
N ILE A 24 -10.80 -11.43 13.99
CA ILE A 24 -11.54 -10.22 13.63
C ILE A 24 -12.78 -10.55 12.79
N GLU A 25 -12.66 -11.45 11.82
CA GLU A 25 -13.80 -11.92 11.01
C GLU A 25 -14.92 -12.49 11.89
N ASN A 26 -14.57 -13.30 12.89
CA ASN A 26 -15.54 -13.89 13.78
C ASN A 26 -16.32 -12.81 14.56
N VAL A 27 -15.60 -11.85 15.17
CA VAL A 27 -16.25 -10.74 15.89
C VAL A 27 -17.14 -9.91 14.96
N LEU A 28 -16.66 -9.57 13.76
CA LEU A 28 -17.46 -8.80 12.81
C LEU A 28 -18.71 -9.56 12.35
N LYS A 29 -18.62 -10.88 12.16
CA LYS A 29 -19.78 -11.74 11.83
C LYS A 29 -20.79 -11.79 12.99
N GLU A 30 -20.34 -11.87 14.23
CA GLU A 30 -21.21 -11.79 15.43
C GLU A 30 -21.94 -10.44 15.48
N LEU A 31 -21.28 -9.36 15.06
CA LEU A 31 -21.87 -8.02 14.92
C LEU A 31 -22.74 -7.85 13.64
N ARG A 32 -23.03 -8.96 12.92
CA ARG A 32 -23.83 -8.99 11.68
C ARG A 32 -23.26 -8.14 10.54
N VAL A 33 -21.94 -7.97 10.49
CA VAL A 33 -21.25 -7.35 9.39
C VAL A 33 -21.01 -8.37 8.28
N LYS A 34 -21.29 -8.00 7.03
CA LYS A 34 -20.91 -8.82 5.89
C LYS A 34 -19.39 -8.64 5.65
N VAL A 35 -18.65 -9.74 5.75
CA VAL A 35 -17.20 -9.74 5.57
C VAL A 35 -16.83 -10.56 4.34
N GLU A 36 -16.01 -9.99 3.45
CA GLU A 36 -15.41 -10.69 2.31
C GLU A 36 -13.89 -10.57 2.42
N ARG A 37 -13.17 -11.70 2.27
CA ARG A 37 -11.71 -11.72 2.33
C ARG A 37 -11.11 -12.01 0.97
N TYR A 38 -10.08 -11.23 0.62
CA TYR A 38 -9.28 -11.35 -0.58
C TYR A 38 -7.81 -11.59 -0.20
N ASN A 39 -7.31 -12.79 -0.51
CA ASN A 39 -5.90 -13.11 -0.36
C ASN A 39 -5.18 -12.65 -1.63
N ILE A 40 -4.45 -11.54 -1.56
CA ILE A 40 -3.88 -10.88 -2.75
C ILE A 40 -2.94 -11.84 -3.52
N TYR A 41 -2.20 -12.70 -2.81
CA TYR A 41 -1.31 -13.67 -3.44
C TYR A 41 -2.04 -14.69 -4.34
N GLU A 42 -3.31 -15.00 -4.04
CA GLU A 42 -4.17 -15.86 -4.88
C GLU A 42 -4.62 -15.13 -6.15
N HIS A 43 -4.74 -13.81 -6.08
CA HIS A 43 -5.13 -12.90 -7.15
C HIS A 43 -3.95 -12.20 -7.82
N LYS A 44 -2.73 -12.73 -7.71
CA LYS A 44 -1.49 -12.07 -8.17
C LYS A 44 -1.50 -11.62 -9.63
N ASN A 45 -2.27 -12.29 -10.49
CA ASN A 45 -2.41 -11.94 -11.90
C ASN A 45 -3.53 -10.92 -12.17
N GLU A 46 -4.35 -10.63 -11.16
CA GLU A 46 -5.57 -9.81 -11.26
C GLU A 46 -5.62 -8.70 -10.22
N ILE A 47 -4.48 -8.37 -9.60
CA ILE A 47 -4.40 -7.34 -8.53
C ILE A 47 -5.00 -6.01 -9.01
N ALA A 48 -4.81 -5.67 -10.29
CA ALA A 48 -5.35 -4.46 -10.90
C ALA A 48 -6.90 -4.38 -10.87
N THR A 49 -7.59 -5.51 -10.74
CA THR A 49 -9.07 -5.55 -10.67
C THR A 49 -9.62 -5.47 -9.25
N LEU A 50 -8.81 -5.76 -8.24
CA LEU A 50 -9.24 -5.75 -6.84
C LEU A 50 -9.84 -4.42 -6.36
N PRO A 51 -9.36 -3.24 -6.81
CA PRO A 51 -10.00 -1.98 -6.43
C PRO A 51 -11.47 -1.86 -6.85
N GLN A 52 -11.92 -2.62 -7.86
CA GLN A 52 -13.33 -2.64 -8.28
C GLN A 52 -14.25 -3.27 -7.22
N THR A 53 -13.70 -4.03 -6.26
CA THR A 53 -14.45 -4.64 -5.17
C THR A 53 -14.88 -3.64 -4.08
N PHE A 54 -14.46 -2.36 -4.19
CA PHE A 54 -14.85 -1.29 -3.26
C PHE A 54 -16.27 -0.73 -3.48
N LYS A 55 -17.01 -1.24 -4.48
CA LYS A 55 -18.30 -0.63 -4.89
C LYS A 55 -19.30 -0.40 -3.75
N ASP A 56 -19.43 -1.39 -2.84
CA ASP A 56 -20.47 -1.37 -1.81
C ASP A 56 -19.87 -1.66 -0.42
N VAL A 57 -18.73 -1.04 -0.11
CA VAL A 57 -17.96 -1.31 1.10
C VAL A 57 -17.96 -0.07 2.00
N ASP A 58 -18.30 -0.26 3.26
CA ASP A 58 -18.26 0.79 4.29
C ASP A 58 -16.86 0.95 4.90
N GLY A 59 -16.10 -0.14 4.91
CA GLY A 59 -14.74 -0.16 5.44
C GLY A 59 -13.92 -1.30 4.88
N ILE A 60 -12.61 -1.19 5.00
CA ILE A 60 -11.66 -2.22 4.62
C ILE A 60 -10.66 -2.50 5.74
N ILE A 61 -10.09 -3.68 5.70
CA ILE A 61 -8.93 -4.05 6.51
C ILE A 61 -7.79 -4.35 5.54
N LEU A 62 -6.67 -3.64 5.70
CA LEU A 62 -5.42 -3.94 5.02
C LEU A 62 -4.53 -4.72 5.98
N ALA A 63 -4.37 -6.00 5.72
CA ALA A 63 -3.65 -6.90 6.60
C ALA A 63 -2.40 -7.47 5.91
N THR A 64 -1.27 -7.41 6.59
CA THR A 64 -0.01 -7.94 6.06
C THR A 64 0.91 -8.43 7.16
N THR A 65 1.79 -9.34 6.81
CA THR A 65 2.94 -9.72 7.65
C THR A 65 4.14 -8.94 7.13
N VAL A 66 4.96 -8.45 8.06
CA VAL A 66 6.16 -7.67 7.68
C VAL A 66 7.07 -8.50 6.81
N GLU A 67 7.42 -7.98 5.66
CA GLU A 67 8.40 -8.52 4.73
C GLU A 67 9.40 -7.43 4.37
N TRP A 68 10.72 -7.73 4.44
CA TRP A 68 11.76 -6.76 4.11
C TRP A 68 11.58 -5.41 4.83
N LEU A 69 11.22 -5.44 6.12
CA LEU A 69 10.96 -4.27 6.96
C LEU A 69 9.77 -3.40 6.53
N GLY A 70 8.91 -3.91 5.66
CA GLY A 70 7.78 -3.17 5.10
C GLY A 70 6.54 -4.02 4.91
N ILE A 71 5.62 -3.49 4.12
CA ILE A 71 4.27 -4.06 3.89
C ILE A 71 4.24 -5.25 2.92
N GLY A 72 5.41 -5.66 2.39
CA GLY A 72 5.49 -6.73 1.40
C GLY A 72 5.07 -6.33 -0.02
N GLY A 73 5.53 -7.10 -1.01
CA GLY A 73 5.36 -6.77 -2.42
C GLY A 73 3.91 -6.86 -2.90
N TYR A 74 3.12 -7.81 -2.41
CA TYR A 74 1.71 -7.94 -2.81
C TYR A 74 0.86 -6.79 -2.32
N MET A 75 1.06 -6.35 -1.07
CA MET A 75 0.35 -5.19 -0.52
C MET A 75 0.75 -3.91 -1.24
N GLN A 76 2.04 -3.76 -1.58
CA GLN A 76 2.52 -2.62 -2.37
C GLN A 76 1.83 -2.56 -3.73
N GLN A 77 1.80 -3.66 -4.47
CA GLN A 77 1.12 -3.75 -5.76
C GLN A 77 -0.38 -3.46 -5.66
N PHE A 78 -1.03 -3.88 -4.57
CA PHE A 78 -2.43 -3.56 -4.35
C PHE A 78 -2.67 -2.06 -4.10
N LEU A 79 -1.81 -1.40 -3.33
CA LEU A 79 -1.88 0.06 -3.15
C LEU A 79 -1.64 0.81 -4.46
N ASP A 80 -0.70 0.37 -5.28
CA ASP A 80 -0.47 0.91 -6.62
C ASP A 80 -1.71 0.72 -7.51
N ALA A 81 -2.34 -0.45 -7.45
CA ALA A 81 -3.59 -0.69 -8.17
C ALA A 81 -4.73 0.21 -7.69
N CYS A 82 -4.84 0.46 -6.38
CA CYS A 82 -5.81 1.41 -5.83
C CYS A 82 -5.54 2.85 -6.32
N TRP A 83 -4.28 3.23 -6.46
CA TRP A 83 -3.90 4.53 -7.00
C TRP A 83 -4.30 4.70 -8.46
N LEU A 84 -4.01 3.68 -9.29
CA LEU A 84 -4.21 3.73 -10.74
C LEU A 84 -5.68 3.51 -11.14
N TYR A 85 -6.35 2.56 -10.50
CA TYR A 85 -7.65 2.04 -10.93
C TYR A 85 -8.77 2.21 -9.89
N GLY A 86 -8.44 2.67 -8.69
CA GLY A 86 -9.42 2.85 -7.61
C GLY A 86 -10.35 4.03 -7.88
N ASP A 87 -11.63 3.85 -7.54
CA ASP A 87 -12.61 4.93 -7.53
C ASP A 87 -12.31 5.89 -6.37
N LYS A 88 -11.85 7.09 -6.70
CA LYS A 88 -11.41 8.10 -5.74
C LYS A 88 -12.53 8.56 -4.81
N GLU A 89 -13.75 8.64 -5.32
CA GLU A 89 -14.92 9.03 -4.54
C GLU A 89 -15.26 7.95 -3.50
N LYS A 90 -15.21 6.68 -3.91
CA LYS A 90 -15.43 5.54 -3.01
C LYS A 90 -14.34 5.47 -1.94
N ILE A 91 -13.09 5.55 -2.33
CA ILE A 91 -11.95 5.52 -1.39
C ILE A 91 -12.07 6.62 -0.35
N SER A 92 -12.48 7.84 -0.75
CA SER A 92 -12.60 8.98 0.17
C SER A 92 -13.66 8.83 1.27
N ASN A 93 -14.59 7.90 1.09
CA ASN A 93 -15.63 7.56 2.05
C ASN A 93 -15.40 6.22 2.76
N THR A 94 -14.29 5.53 2.46
CA THR A 94 -14.00 4.20 2.98
C THR A 94 -13.06 4.28 4.18
N TYR A 95 -13.49 3.70 5.29
CA TYR A 95 -12.66 3.53 6.48
C TYR A 95 -11.66 2.39 6.29
N MET A 96 -10.43 2.56 6.75
CA MET A 96 -9.41 1.52 6.65
C MET A 96 -8.75 1.25 8.00
N GLN A 97 -8.70 -0.01 8.40
CA GLN A 97 -7.94 -0.47 9.55
C GLN A 97 -6.72 -1.26 9.08
N PRO A 98 -5.49 -0.80 9.41
CA PRO A 98 -4.29 -1.59 9.17
C PRO A 98 -4.14 -2.70 10.21
N ILE A 99 -3.72 -3.88 9.77
CA ILE A 99 -3.31 -5.00 10.62
C ILE A 99 -1.94 -5.45 10.16
N VAL A 100 -0.95 -5.33 11.02
CA VAL A 100 0.42 -5.67 10.68
C VAL A 100 1.03 -6.55 11.75
N MET A 101 1.33 -7.77 11.40
CA MET A 101 2.04 -8.69 12.29
C MET A 101 3.47 -8.88 11.81
N SER A 102 4.38 -9.12 12.74
CA SER A 102 5.79 -9.36 12.45
C SER A 102 6.31 -10.55 13.24
N THR A 103 7.14 -11.36 12.60
CA THR A 103 7.96 -12.37 13.27
C THR A 103 9.41 -11.90 13.43
N THR A 104 9.70 -10.67 13.01
CA THR A 104 11.02 -10.03 13.09
C THR A 104 10.90 -8.66 13.73
N TYR A 105 10.86 -7.61 12.95
CA TYR A 105 10.71 -6.21 13.39
C TYR A 105 10.19 -5.34 12.24
N GLY A 106 9.70 -4.12 12.53
CA GLY A 106 9.23 -3.17 11.54
C GLY A 106 7.69 -3.10 11.41
N GLU A 107 6.95 -3.69 12.35
CA GLU A 107 5.49 -3.72 12.32
C GLU A 107 4.87 -2.32 12.44
N ARG A 108 5.50 -1.42 13.22
CA ARG A 108 5.01 -0.04 13.40
C ARG A 108 5.23 0.82 12.17
N GLU A 109 6.39 0.68 11.54
CA GLU A 109 6.74 1.35 10.29
C GLU A 109 5.81 0.92 9.16
N ALA A 110 5.52 -0.39 9.08
CA ALA A 110 4.60 -0.94 8.10
C ALA A 110 3.15 -0.49 8.36
N GLU A 111 2.69 -0.45 9.61
CA GLU A 111 1.38 0.11 9.98
C GLU A 111 1.27 1.57 9.55
N THR A 112 2.29 2.39 9.88
CA THR A 112 2.35 3.80 9.50
C THR A 112 2.33 3.97 7.99
N THR A 113 3.05 3.11 7.26
CA THR A 113 3.07 3.13 5.79
C THR A 113 1.68 2.87 5.22
N LEU A 114 0.92 1.89 5.74
CA LEU A 114 -0.44 1.62 5.31
C LEU A 114 -1.39 2.79 5.59
N CYS A 115 -1.30 3.39 6.79
CA CYS A 115 -2.09 4.56 7.15
C CYS A 115 -1.80 5.74 6.21
N ASN A 116 -0.53 6.08 6.02
CA ASN A 116 -0.11 7.19 5.17
C ASN A 116 -0.53 6.96 3.71
N ALA A 117 -0.33 5.75 3.18
CA ALA A 117 -0.74 5.42 1.82
C ALA A 117 -2.25 5.57 1.64
N TRP A 118 -3.05 5.10 2.62
CA TRP A 118 -4.51 5.21 2.54
C TRP A 118 -4.99 6.66 2.63
N GLU A 119 -4.36 7.49 3.47
CA GLU A 119 -4.64 8.94 3.53
C GLU A 119 -4.28 9.65 2.22
N ILE A 120 -3.14 9.30 1.60
CA ILE A 120 -2.73 9.85 0.30
C ILE A 120 -3.74 9.45 -0.79
N LEU A 121 -4.23 8.22 -0.79
CA LEU A 121 -5.32 7.76 -1.66
C LEU A 121 -6.63 8.51 -1.39
N GLY A 122 -6.75 9.09 -0.21
CA GLY A 122 -7.87 9.92 0.22
C GLY A 122 -8.85 9.25 1.14
N GLY A 123 -8.57 8.04 1.58
CA GLY A 123 -9.42 7.30 2.50
C GLY A 123 -9.30 7.74 3.96
N LEU A 124 -10.03 7.07 4.82
CA LEU A 124 -10.15 7.38 6.24
C LEU A 124 -9.45 6.31 7.07
N PRO A 125 -8.20 6.50 7.52
CA PRO A 125 -7.53 5.52 8.36
C PRO A 125 -8.14 5.47 9.75
N CYS A 126 -8.27 4.25 10.28
CA CYS A 126 -8.68 3.95 11.64
C CYS A 126 -7.48 3.50 12.46
N SER A 127 -7.67 3.44 13.78
CA SER A 127 -6.66 2.88 14.68
C SER A 127 -6.36 1.43 14.33
N GLY A 128 -5.12 1.15 13.99
CA GLY A 128 -4.66 -0.16 13.55
C GLY A 128 -4.36 -1.14 14.68
N LEU A 129 -3.88 -2.30 14.28
CA LEU A 129 -3.33 -3.32 15.15
C LEU A 129 -1.98 -3.78 14.58
N CYS A 130 -0.92 -3.57 15.33
CA CYS A 130 0.39 -4.12 14.99
C CYS A 130 0.98 -4.88 16.17
N GLY A 131 1.79 -5.89 15.88
CA GLY A 131 2.41 -6.68 16.92
C GLY A 131 3.50 -7.62 16.42
N TYR A 132 4.44 -7.90 17.31
CA TYR A 132 5.48 -8.90 17.12
C TYR A 132 5.02 -10.24 17.71
N VAL A 133 5.29 -11.30 16.99
CA VAL A 133 4.96 -12.68 17.38
C VAL A 133 6.20 -13.56 17.26
N GLU A 134 6.75 -13.96 18.39
CA GLU A 134 7.89 -14.87 18.43
C GLU A 134 7.46 -16.32 18.20
N ASP A 135 6.41 -16.74 18.90
CA ASP A 135 5.83 -18.08 18.77
C ASP A 135 4.31 -17.98 18.56
N ILE A 136 3.85 -18.53 17.46
CA ILE A 136 2.45 -18.47 17.04
C ILE A 136 1.54 -19.21 18.03
N THR A 137 2.00 -20.32 18.59
CA THR A 137 1.21 -21.14 19.52
C THR A 137 0.95 -20.40 20.83
N THR A 138 2.00 -19.83 21.40
CA THR A 138 1.89 -19.00 22.61
C THR A 138 1.03 -17.76 22.37
N PHE A 139 1.17 -17.12 21.22
CA PHE A 139 0.36 -15.98 20.84
C PHE A 139 -1.13 -16.32 20.76
N GLN A 140 -1.48 -17.44 20.12
CA GLN A 140 -2.87 -17.89 19.97
C GLN A 140 -3.53 -18.25 21.29
N LEU A 141 -2.78 -18.82 22.22
CA LEU A 141 -3.29 -19.23 23.53
C LEU A 141 -3.40 -18.05 24.52
N ASN A 142 -2.80 -16.93 24.23
CA ASN A 142 -2.81 -15.76 25.11
C ASN A 142 -4.19 -15.07 25.08
N LYS A 143 -4.91 -15.14 26.18
CA LYS A 143 -6.26 -14.56 26.32
C LYS A 143 -6.27 -13.03 26.25
N GLU A 144 -5.20 -12.37 26.74
CA GLU A 144 -5.12 -10.91 26.72
C GLU A 144 -4.93 -10.40 25.28
N TYR A 145 -4.07 -11.06 24.49
CA TYR A 145 -3.91 -10.73 23.08
C TYR A 145 -5.20 -10.93 22.28
N ASN A 146 -5.89 -12.04 22.53
CA ASN A 146 -7.18 -12.30 21.91
C ASN A 146 -8.20 -11.21 22.24
N LEU A 147 -8.28 -10.77 23.49
CA LEU A 147 -9.16 -9.67 23.89
C LEU A 147 -8.79 -8.33 23.20
N ILE A 148 -7.49 -8.05 23.03
CA ILE A 148 -7.04 -6.86 22.31
C ILE A 148 -7.50 -6.91 20.85
N ILE A 149 -7.36 -8.06 20.19
CA ILE A 149 -7.78 -8.27 18.80
C ILE A 149 -9.30 -8.06 18.66
N GLU A 150 -10.08 -8.67 19.55
CA GLU A 150 -11.54 -8.55 19.55
C GLU A 150 -12.00 -7.11 19.77
N LYS A 151 -11.45 -6.42 20.76
CA LYS A 151 -11.73 -4.99 20.99
C LYS A 151 -11.37 -4.12 19.79
N ARG A 152 -10.35 -4.49 19.05
CA ARG A 152 -9.94 -3.73 17.85
C ARG A 152 -10.97 -3.87 16.74
N ALA A 153 -11.55 -5.08 16.56
CA ALA A 153 -12.64 -5.32 15.63
C ALA A 153 -13.93 -4.56 16.02
N GLU A 154 -14.28 -4.57 17.31
CA GLU A 154 -15.43 -3.80 17.84
C GLU A 154 -15.23 -2.28 17.61
N ASN A 155 -14.02 -1.77 17.82
CA ASN A 155 -13.71 -0.36 17.61
C ASN A 155 -13.84 0.03 16.13
N LEU A 156 -13.42 -0.82 15.19
CA LEU A 156 -13.63 -0.61 13.77
C LEU A 156 -15.13 -0.51 13.46
N TYR A 157 -15.92 -1.49 13.93
CA TYR A 157 -17.37 -1.48 13.77
C TYR A 157 -18.00 -0.19 14.31
N ARG A 158 -17.59 0.25 15.51
CA ARG A 158 -18.09 1.47 16.14
C ARG A 158 -17.72 2.71 15.35
N THR A 159 -16.47 2.81 14.91
CA THR A 159 -15.96 3.94 14.12
C THR A 159 -16.75 4.11 12.83
N ILE A 160 -17.01 3.02 12.10
CA ILE A 160 -17.78 3.06 10.86
C ILE A 160 -19.25 3.38 11.14
N SER A 161 -19.87 2.72 12.13
CA SER A 161 -21.29 2.91 12.47
C SER A 161 -21.61 4.35 12.89
N GLN A 162 -20.70 4.97 13.63
CA GLN A 162 -20.83 6.33 14.14
C GLN A 162 -20.28 7.38 13.16
N LYS A 163 -19.70 6.94 12.03
CA LYS A 163 -19.07 7.81 11.03
C LYS A 163 -18.04 8.78 11.65
N ILE A 164 -17.24 8.25 12.61
CA ILE A 164 -16.22 9.04 13.31
C ILE A 164 -15.13 9.43 12.31
N LYS A 165 -14.81 10.72 12.23
CA LYS A 165 -13.71 11.24 11.42
C LYS A 165 -12.56 11.67 12.31
N SER A 166 -11.33 11.44 11.88
CA SER A 166 -10.13 11.99 12.50
C SER A 166 -9.96 13.48 12.20
N LEU A 167 -9.12 14.14 12.96
CA LEU A 167 -8.68 15.49 12.60
C LEU A 167 -7.84 15.45 11.31
N PRO A 168 -7.85 16.54 10.52
CA PRO A 168 -7.04 16.63 9.31
C PRO A 168 -5.55 16.43 9.59
N THR A 169 -4.87 15.68 8.73
CA THR A 169 -3.42 15.46 8.80
C THR A 169 -2.70 16.17 7.65
N SER A 170 -1.37 16.32 7.77
CA SER A 170 -0.55 16.87 6.69
C SER A 170 -0.61 16.02 5.40
N ASN A 171 -0.84 14.71 5.51
CA ASN A 171 -1.00 13.83 4.36
C ASN A 171 -2.20 14.21 3.46
N GLN A 172 -3.27 14.74 4.06
CA GLN A 172 -4.42 15.23 3.32
C GLN A 172 -4.09 16.48 2.48
N ALA A 173 -3.14 17.30 2.90
CA ALA A 173 -2.64 18.41 2.11
C ALA A 173 -1.85 17.91 0.89
N VAL A 174 -1.04 16.85 1.05
CA VAL A 174 -0.34 16.18 -0.06
C VAL A 174 -1.35 15.61 -1.06
N LYS A 175 -2.40 14.94 -0.58
CA LYS A 175 -3.51 14.48 -1.45
C LYS A 175 -4.07 15.62 -2.30
N GLN A 176 -4.39 16.76 -1.70
CA GLN A 176 -4.94 17.90 -2.43
C GLN A 176 -3.98 18.41 -3.51
N SER A 177 -2.67 18.46 -3.22
CA SER A 177 -1.68 18.89 -4.21
C SER A 177 -1.56 17.89 -5.36
N VAL A 178 -1.56 16.59 -5.06
CA VAL A 178 -1.51 15.52 -6.06
C VAL A 178 -2.78 15.50 -6.92
N LEU A 179 -3.97 15.65 -6.31
CA LEU A 179 -5.23 15.75 -7.04
C LEU A 179 -5.26 17.00 -7.94
N ARG A 180 -4.75 18.13 -7.48
CA ARG A 180 -4.61 19.35 -8.31
C ARG A 180 -3.69 19.09 -9.49
N THR A 181 -2.58 18.38 -9.28
CA THR A 181 -1.65 18.02 -10.37
C THR A 181 -2.29 17.04 -11.36
N GLN A 182 -3.10 16.09 -10.88
CA GLN A 182 -3.79 15.13 -11.75
C GLN A 182 -5.03 15.73 -12.46
N GLN A 183 -5.75 16.65 -11.83
CA GLN A 183 -6.91 17.32 -12.43
C GLN A 183 -6.53 18.46 -13.37
N LEU A 184 -5.20 18.78 -13.45
CA LEU A 184 -4.64 19.80 -14.33
C LEU A 184 -5.69 20.91 -14.61
N ASN A 185 -6.20 21.55 -13.55
CA ASN A 185 -6.88 22.84 -13.68
C ASN A 185 -5.77 23.86 -13.99
N LEU A 186 -5.08 23.62 -15.11
CA LEU A 186 -4.14 24.55 -15.68
C LEU A 186 -4.94 25.77 -16.08
N THR A 187 -4.44 26.92 -15.69
CA THR A 187 -4.88 28.16 -16.32
C THR A 187 -4.63 28.05 -17.83
N PRO A 188 -5.37 28.75 -18.69
CA PRO A 188 -5.14 28.72 -20.13
C PRO A 188 -3.68 28.96 -20.52
N GLN A 189 -2.96 29.77 -19.75
CA GLN A 189 -1.52 30.07 -19.96
C GLN A 189 -0.61 28.86 -19.61
N GLU A 190 -0.89 28.17 -18.50
CA GLU A 190 -0.17 26.97 -18.12
C GLU A 190 -0.45 25.80 -19.07
N SER A 191 -1.71 25.68 -19.56
CA SER A 191 -2.08 24.70 -20.57
C SER A 191 -1.36 24.97 -21.90
N GLU A 192 -1.21 26.22 -22.29
CA GLU A 192 -0.47 26.60 -23.50
C GLU A 192 1.04 26.33 -23.35
N GLN A 193 1.62 26.62 -22.19
CA GLN A 193 3.02 26.29 -21.89
C GLN A 193 3.24 24.77 -21.88
N LEU A 194 2.37 24.00 -21.21
CA LEU A 194 2.48 22.54 -21.17
C LEU A 194 2.30 21.93 -22.56
N SER A 195 1.39 22.46 -23.40
CA SER A 195 1.21 22.00 -24.78
C SER A 195 2.44 22.27 -25.64
N LYS A 196 3.14 23.36 -25.40
CA LYS A 196 4.45 23.64 -26.05
C LYS A 196 5.51 22.61 -25.62
N TYR A 197 5.60 22.29 -24.33
CA TYR A 197 6.52 21.27 -23.82
C TYR A 197 6.20 19.86 -24.33
N VAL A 198 4.91 19.51 -24.45
CA VAL A 198 4.47 18.18 -24.92
C VAL A 198 4.54 18.08 -26.45
N SER A 199 4.28 19.19 -27.19
CA SER A 199 4.35 19.23 -28.64
C SER A 199 5.75 19.45 -29.19
N ASP A 200 6.68 19.93 -28.37
CA ASP A 200 8.04 20.15 -28.78
C ASP A 200 8.85 18.89 -28.51
N ASP A 201 9.25 18.20 -29.58
CA ASP A 201 10.15 17.03 -29.52
C ASP A 201 11.52 17.36 -28.88
N THR A 202 11.73 18.61 -28.46
CA THR A 202 12.98 19.10 -27.87
C THR A 202 13.33 18.37 -26.60
N TYR A 203 12.35 18.10 -25.70
CA TYR A 203 12.58 17.35 -24.46
C TYR A 203 12.96 15.91 -24.73
N VAL A 204 12.29 15.27 -25.69
CA VAL A 204 12.58 13.88 -26.10
C VAL A 204 13.93 13.79 -26.82
N LYS A 205 14.28 14.81 -27.62
CA LYS A 205 15.60 14.92 -28.23
C LYS A 205 16.70 15.12 -27.22
N GLN A 206 16.49 16.02 -26.26
CA GLN A 206 17.45 16.27 -25.17
C GLN A 206 17.69 15.03 -24.33
N GLN A 207 16.65 14.30 -23.95
CA GLN A 207 16.80 13.03 -23.23
C GLN A 207 17.54 11.96 -24.06
N LYS A 208 17.33 11.92 -25.37
CA LYS A 208 18.08 10.99 -26.23
C LYS A 208 19.56 11.40 -26.32
N GLU A 209 19.86 12.69 -26.49
CA GLU A 209 21.20 13.20 -26.49
C GLU A 209 21.94 12.94 -25.16
N ASP A 210 21.27 13.17 -24.00
CA ASP A 210 21.81 12.87 -22.68
C ASP A 210 22.09 11.37 -22.49
N ILE A 211 21.22 10.48 -23.00
CA ILE A 211 21.41 9.03 -22.97
C ILE A 211 22.55 8.59 -23.88
N GLU A 212 22.70 9.18 -25.06
CA GLU A 212 23.80 8.92 -25.99
C GLU A 212 25.15 9.41 -25.43
N GLU A 213 25.16 10.57 -24.78
CA GLU A 213 26.34 11.09 -24.10
C GLU A 213 26.76 10.19 -22.93
N LEU A 214 25.82 9.77 -22.07
CA LEU A 214 26.06 8.80 -21.01
C LEU A 214 26.57 7.45 -21.57
N ALA A 215 25.97 6.95 -22.63
CA ALA A 215 26.41 5.71 -23.27
C ALA A 215 27.83 5.81 -23.87
N THR A 216 28.20 6.97 -24.33
CA THR A 216 29.56 7.25 -24.82
C THR A 216 30.56 7.31 -23.66
N MET A 217 30.21 8.00 -22.56
CA MET A 217 31.03 8.02 -21.35
C MET A 217 31.26 6.63 -20.77
N PHE A 218 30.23 5.77 -20.78
CA PHE A 218 30.37 4.38 -20.34
C PHE A 218 31.25 3.53 -21.27
N LYS A 219 31.21 3.76 -22.59
CA LYS A 219 32.14 3.11 -23.54
C LYS A 219 33.59 3.49 -23.27
N ASP A 220 33.84 4.73 -23.00
CA ASP A 220 35.18 5.19 -22.68
C ASP A 220 35.68 4.64 -21.33
N CYS A 221 34.81 4.49 -20.34
CA CYS A 221 35.15 3.81 -19.08
C CYS A 221 35.47 2.32 -19.26
N LEU A 222 34.80 1.63 -20.17
CA LEU A 222 35.06 0.21 -20.47
C LEU A 222 36.38 -0.02 -21.19
N LEU A 223 36.93 1.01 -21.90
CA LEU A 223 38.25 0.94 -22.55
C LEU A 223 39.38 0.98 -21.51
N TYR A 224 39.14 1.45 -20.29
CA TYR A 224 40.12 1.43 -19.21
C TYR A 224 40.21 0.09 -18.45
N THR A 225 39.33 -0.86 -18.73
CA THR A 225 39.37 -2.22 -18.18
C THR A 225 39.95 -3.26 -19.14
N SER A 226 40.77 -2.84 -20.10
CA SER A 226 41.52 -3.83 -20.87
C SER A 226 42.56 -4.52 -19.99
N PRO A 227 42.72 -5.84 -20.09
CA PRO A 227 43.59 -6.60 -19.20
C PRO A 227 45.01 -6.10 -19.24
N SER A 228 45.62 -5.99 -18.06
CA SER A 228 47.02 -5.62 -17.89
C SER A 228 47.92 -6.52 -18.74
N PRO A 229 48.97 -5.94 -19.38
CA PRO A 229 49.92 -6.72 -20.22
C PRO A 229 50.82 -7.70 -19.48
N ARG A 230 50.41 -8.17 -18.26
CA ARG A 230 51.19 -9.07 -17.43
C ARG A 230 50.90 -10.56 -17.57
N ASP A 231 49.88 -10.91 -18.35
CA ASP A 231 49.51 -12.35 -18.50
C ASP A 231 50.04 -12.99 -19.78
N GLY A 232 51.13 -12.47 -20.31
CA GLY A 232 51.79 -12.96 -21.53
C GLY A 232 53.30 -13.14 -21.38
N ALA A 233 53.77 -13.82 -20.28
CA ALA A 233 55.18 -14.17 -20.18
C ALA A 233 55.35 -15.44 -19.35
N THR A 234 55.20 -16.60 -19.97
CA THR A 234 56.07 -17.80 -19.83
C THR A 234 55.91 -18.63 -21.10
#